data_9fbebeacce9e8bb976f53f3ca3c605db
#
_entry.id   9fbebeacce9e8bb976f53f3ca3c605db
#
_cell.length_a   1.000
_cell.length_b   1.000
_cell.length_c   1.000
_cell.angle_alpha   90.00
_cell.angle_beta   90.00
_cell.angle_gamma   90.00
#
_symmetry.space_group_name_H-M   'P 1'
#
loop_
_entity.id
_entity.type
_entity.pdbx_description
1 polymer ?
#
loop_
_entity_poly.entity_id
_entity_poly.type
_entity_poly.pdbx_seq_one_letter_code
_entity_poly.pdbx_strand_id
1 'polypeptide(L)'
;MASATKQALLAALSAAQGECISGQQLARQLGVSRAAVHKAAAALAAQGYALEAAPRRGYRLAGGDPFCAEAVGEYDAPIFLYDTLESSNRTAKTLALEGAPHGTMVLAGQQTAGRGRLGRRFESPAGKGVYLSLVLRPSLPMTEAQAVTVSAAVAVCRAVKKLCGLELGIKWVNDLYYNGKKVCGILTEAGADLESGQLEWLVAGIGLNLTSRPEDWPEELRPIAGSLYPGGPAPVSRAALAGEIARQLLALCPDFDCLDEYRARCFVPGHWVTVCTGTESYAAKAVAIDDAGRLIVQREGGRTEALCHGEVSIRPSPLAVK
;
A
#
# COMPACT_ATOMS: atom_id res chain seq x y z
N MET A 1 -14.25 -24.11 -16.10
CA MET A 1 -14.24 -25.25 -15.14
C MET A 1 -12.95 -25.28 -14.31
N ALA A 2 -11.74 -25.22 -14.85
CA ALA A 2 -10.51 -25.29 -14.04
C ALA A 2 -10.34 -24.11 -13.03
N SER A 3 -10.79 -22.92 -13.36
CA SER A 3 -10.75 -21.74 -12.46
C SER A 3 -11.71 -21.92 -11.27
N ALA A 4 -12.94 -22.36 -11.50
CA ALA A 4 -13.92 -22.58 -10.43
C ALA A 4 -13.49 -23.64 -9.42
N THR A 5 -12.92 -24.78 -9.90
CA THR A 5 -12.40 -25.84 -9.00
C THR A 5 -11.22 -25.33 -8.16
N LYS A 6 -10.35 -24.49 -8.74
CA LYS A 6 -9.21 -23.90 -8.02
C LYS A 6 -9.68 -22.96 -6.91
N GLN A 7 -10.64 -22.08 -7.18
CA GLN A 7 -11.22 -21.17 -6.19
C GLN A 7 -11.93 -21.92 -5.07
N ALA A 8 -12.75 -22.92 -5.42
CA ALA A 8 -13.44 -23.73 -4.42
C ALA A 8 -12.48 -24.55 -3.54
N LEU A 9 -11.36 -25.05 -4.11
CA LEU A 9 -10.31 -25.73 -3.35
C LEU A 9 -9.62 -24.78 -2.39
N LEU A 10 -9.28 -23.57 -2.84
CA LEU A 10 -8.67 -22.55 -2.00
C LEU A 10 -9.57 -22.18 -0.82
N ALA A 11 -10.86 -21.95 -1.08
CA ALA A 11 -11.84 -21.63 -0.05
C ALA A 11 -11.96 -22.76 0.99
N ALA A 12 -12.03 -24.01 0.56
CA ALA A 12 -12.10 -25.17 1.46
C ALA A 12 -10.85 -25.29 2.35
N LEU A 13 -9.65 -25.12 1.76
CA LEU A 13 -8.39 -25.18 2.50
C LEU A 13 -8.19 -23.99 3.44
N SER A 14 -8.65 -22.80 3.06
CA SER A 14 -8.62 -21.62 3.92
C SER A 14 -9.55 -21.77 5.13
N ALA A 15 -10.76 -22.30 4.92
CA ALA A 15 -11.71 -22.57 5.99
C ALA A 15 -11.20 -23.63 7.00
N ALA A 16 -10.32 -24.50 6.58
CA ALA A 16 -9.69 -25.50 7.44
C ALA A 16 -8.57 -24.95 8.34
N GLN A 17 -8.24 -23.67 8.24
CA GLN A 17 -7.30 -22.96 9.14
C GLN A 17 -5.97 -23.72 9.40
N GLY A 18 -5.41 -24.32 8.35
CA GLY A 18 -4.15 -25.07 8.44
C GLY A 18 -4.28 -26.56 8.76
N GLU A 19 -5.48 -27.07 8.94
CA GLU A 19 -5.73 -28.51 9.07
C GLU A 19 -5.62 -29.21 7.70
N CYS A 20 -5.22 -30.48 7.75
CA CYS A 20 -5.11 -31.32 6.54
C CYS A 20 -6.48 -31.86 6.13
N ILE A 21 -6.86 -31.67 4.88
CA ILE A 21 -8.06 -32.29 4.29
C ILE A 21 -7.64 -33.35 3.25
N SER A 22 -8.16 -34.55 3.36
CA SER A 22 -7.81 -35.62 2.40
C SER A 22 -8.30 -35.29 0.98
N GLY A 23 -7.55 -35.67 -0.05
CA GLY A 23 -7.93 -35.43 -1.43
C GLY A 23 -9.28 -36.11 -1.82
N GLN A 24 -9.66 -37.17 -1.12
CA GLN A 24 -10.96 -37.82 -1.31
C GLN A 24 -12.10 -36.98 -0.69
N GLN A 25 -11.89 -36.43 0.47
CA GLN A 25 -12.85 -35.53 1.13
C GLN A 25 -13.06 -34.23 0.32
N LEU A 26 -11.97 -33.64 -0.15
CA LEU A 26 -12.03 -32.47 -1.04
C LEU A 26 -12.77 -32.78 -2.34
N ALA A 27 -12.49 -33.95 -2.97
CA ALA A 27 -13.17 -34.35 -4.19
C ALA A 27 -14.69 -34.49 -3.98
N ARG A 28 -15.12 -35.08 -2.85
CA ARG A 28 -16.55 -35.18 -2.48
C ARG A 28 -17.17 -33.83 -2.21
N GLN A 29 -16.51 -32.97 -1.40
CA GLN A 29 -17.01 -31.65 -1.00
C GLN A 29 -17.17 -30.72 -2.21
N LEU A 30 -16.27 -30.82 -3.18
CA LEU A 30 -16.23 -29.94 -4.36
C LEU A 30 -16.98 -30.54 -5.56
N GLY A 31 -17.50 -31.77 -5.46
CA GLY A 31 -18.18 -32.45 -6.56
C GLY A 31 -17.29 -32.73 -7.78
N VAL A 32 -15.99 -33.01 -7.56
CA VAL A 32 -15.00 -33.19 -8.63
C VAL A 32 -14.19 -34.48 -8.43
N SER A 33 -13.40 -34.89 -9.43
CA SER A 33 -12.51 -36.05 -9.31
C SER A 33 -11.27 -35.72 -8.46
N ARG A 34 -10.64 -36.72 -7.85
CA ARG A 34 -9.34 -36.58 -7.16
C ARG A 34 -8.24 -36.01 -8.07
N ALA A 35 -8.27 -36.39 -9.36
CA ALA A 35 -7.33 -35.85 -10.35
C ALA A 35 -7.56 -34.32 -10.57
N ALA A 36 -8.82 -33.85 -10.55
CA ALA A 36 -9.13 -32.44 -10.63
C ALA A 36 -8.65 -31.66 -9.38
N VAL A 37 -8.80 -32.24 -8.18
CA VAL A 37 -8.23 -31.67 -6.94
C VAL A 37 -6.71 -31.55 -7.04
N HIS A 38 -6.03 -32.62 -7.48
CA HIS A 38 -4.57 -32.58 -7.64
C HIS A 38 -4.11 -31.52 -8.65
N LYS A 39 -4.79 -31.43 -9.80
CA LYS A 39 -4.51 -30.38 -10.81
C LYS A 39 -4.75 -28.98 -10.27
N ALA A 40 -5.83 -28.76 -9.51
CA ALA A 40 -6.14 -27.48 -8.87
C ALA A 40 -5.09 -27.12 -7.81
N ALA A 41 -4.64 -28.08 -6.99
CA ALA A 41 -3.59 -27.86 -6.00
C ALA A 41 -2.24 -27.50 -6.65
N ALA A 42 -1.86 -28.17 -7.74
CA ALA A 42 -0.67 -27.82 -8.51
C ALA A 42 -0.77 -26.38 -9.10
N ALA A 43 -1.95 -26.01 -9.60
CA ALA A 43 -2.18 -24.67 -10.12
C ALA A 43 -2.10 -23.57 -9.02
N LEU A 44 -2.61 -23.84 -7.81
CA LEU A 44 -2.46 -22.93 -6.66
C LEU A 44 -0.99 -22.82 -6.23
N ALA A 45 -0.26 -23.92 -6.17
CA ALA A 45 1.17 -23.89 -5.85
C ALA A 45 1.96 -23.07 -6.89
N ALA A 46 1.64 -23.20 -8.17
CA ALA A 46 2.23 -22.39 -9.25
C ALA A 46 1.91 -20.89 -9.12
N GLN A 47 0.82 -20.51 -8.43
CA GLN A 47 0.45 -19.14 -8.13
C GLN A 47 1.09 -18.59 -6.82
N GLY A 48 1.94 -19.37 -6.15
CA GLY A 48 2.64 -18.95 -4.94
C GLY A 48 1.98 -19.32 -3.62
N TYR A 49 0.87 -20.10 -3.64
CA TYR A 49 0.31 -20.66 -2.41
C TYR A 49 1.22 -21.76 -1.87
N ALA A 50 1.59 -21.69 -0.61
CA ALA A 50 2.32 -22.77 0.05
C ALA A 50 1.34 -23.89 0.41
N LEU A 51 1.20 -24.87 -0.50
CA LEU A 51 0.41 -26.06 -0.29
C LEU A 51 1.30 -27.22 0.11
N GLU A 52 1.04 -27.78 1.28
CA GLU A 52 1.64 -29.02 1.70
C GLU A 52 0.76 -30.19 1.28
N ALA A 53 1.34 -31.16 0.54
CA ALA A 53 0.72 -32.41 0.20
C ALA A 53 1.44 -33.53 0.96
N ALA A 54 0.79 -34.13 1.96
CA ALA A 54 1.35 -35.23 2.73
C ALA A 54 0.70 -36.55 2.30
N PRO A 55 1.48 -37.58 1.97
CA PRO A 55 0.95 -38.93 1.68
C PRO A 55 0.00 -39.38 2.80
N ARG A 56 -1.21 -39.82 2.42
CA ARG A 56 -2.27 -40.30 3.33
C ARG A 56 -2.90 -39.20 4.23
N ARG A 57 -2.33 -38.00 4.36
CA ARG A 57 -2.90 -36.87 5.15
C ARG A 57 -3.71 -35.91 4.30
N GLY A 58 -3.38 -35.75 3.00
CA GLY A 58 -4.09 -34.88 2.09
C GLY A 58 -3.37 -33.53 1.87
N TYR A 59 -4.14 -32.46 1.74
CA TYR A 59 -3.65 -31.13 1.42
C TYR A 59 -3.88 -30.19 2.60
N ARG A 60 -2.92 -29.30 2.84
CA ARG A 60 -3.00 -28.22 3.81
C ARG A 60 -2.48 -26.93 3.19
N LEU A 61 -3.17 -25.82 3.44
CA LEU A 61 -2.67 -24.50 3.10
C LEU A 61 -1.76 -24.02 4.24
N ALA A 62 -0.47 -23.91 3.97
CA ALA A 62 0.55 -23.49 4.94
C ALA A 62 0.94 -22.00 4.81
N GLY A 63 0.21 -21.22 4.01
CA GLY A 63 0.50 -19.82 3.72
C GLY A 63 0.97 -19.59 2.29
N GLY A 64 2.03 -18.83 2.12
CA GLY A 64 2.60 -18.44 0.82
C GLY A 64 2.38 -16.97 0.52
N ASP A 65 2.89 -16.54 -0.64
CA ASP A 65 2.69 -15.19 -1.17
C ASP A 65 2.09 -15.25 -2.58
N PRO A 66 0.81 -15.69 -2.70
CA PRO A 66 0.15 -15.74 -3.98
C PRO A 66 0.03 -14.33 -4.58
N PHE A 67 0.43 -14.22 -5.85
CA PHE A 67 0.37 -12.96 -6.59
C PHE A 67 -0.56 -13.13 -7.79
N CYS A 68 -1.87 -13.09 -7.53
CA CYS A 68 -2.93 -13.26 -8.51
C CYS A 68 -4.19 -12.48 -8.08
N ALA A 69 -5.13 -12.28 -9.01
CA ALA A 69 -6.34 -11.51 -8.73
C ALA A 69 -7.20 -12.13 -7.63
N GLU A 70 -7.28 -13.46 -7.59
CA GLU A 70 -8.04 -14.18 -6.57
C GLU A 70 -7.49 -13.96 -5.15
N ALA A 71 -6.17 -13.73 -5.02
CA ALA A 71 -5.53 -13.45 -3.74
C ALA A 71 -5.76 -12.03 -3.22
N VAL A 72 -6.22 -11.11 -4.07
CA VAL A 72 -6.66 -9.76 -3.66
C VAL A 72 -7.91 -9.83 -2.78
N GLY A 73 -8.73 -10.88 -2.94
CA GLY A 73 -10.00 -11.06 -2.26
C GLY A 73 -11.16 -10.42 -3.05
N GLU A 74 -12.28 -10.19 -2.37
CA GLU A 74 -13.45 -9.52 -2.98
C GLU A 74 -13.09 -8.10 -3.39
N TYR A 75 -13.29 -7.80 -4.67
CA TYR A 75 -12.97 -6.51 -5.27
C TYR A 75 -13.79 -6.28 -6.54
N ASP A 76 -14.56 -5.18 -6.58
CA ASP A 76 -15.60 -4.96 -7.60
C ASP A 76 -15.11 -4.16 -8.82
N ALA A 77 -13.83 -3.73 -8.84
CA ALA A 77 -13.25 -2.99 -9.95
C ALA A 77 -12.21 -3.81 -10.71
N PRO A 78 -11.79 -3.41 -11.92
CA PRO A 78 -10.76 -4.10 -12.69
C PRO A 78 -9.42 -4.19 -11.95
N ILE A 79 -8.78 -5.36 -12.02
CA ILE A 79 -7.46 -5.63 -11.44
C ILE A 79 -6.49 -5.98 -12.57
N PHE A 80 -5.41 -5.22 -12.67
CA PHE A 80 -4.30 -5.46 -13.57
C PHE A 80 -3.06 -5.86 -12.77
N LEU A 81 -2.64 -7.12 -12.90
CA LEU A 81 -1.43 -7.63 -12.26
C LEU A 81 -0.31 -7.80 -13.28
N TYR A 82 0.88 -7.38 -12.88
CA TYR A 82 2.09 -7.50 -13.67
C TYR A 82 3.24 -8.03 -12.82
N ASP A 83 3.99 -9.00 -13.31
CA ASP A 83 5.19 -9.46 -12.62
C ASP A 83 6.22 -8.34 -12.53
N THR A 84 6.40 -7.59 -13.61
CA THR A 84 7.32 -6.45 -13.68
C THR A 84 6.71 -5.31 -14.49
N LEU A 85 6.82 -4.10 -13.96
CA LEU A 85 6.47 -2.84 -14.62
C LEU A 85 7.61 -1.84 -14.50
N GLU A 86 7.60 -0.82 -15.35
CA GLU A 86 8.42 0.38 -15.14
C GLU A 86 7.93 1.13 -13.90
N SER A 87 6.63 1.44 -13.85
CA SER A 87 5.98 2.10 -12.70
C SER A 87 4.48 1.82 -12.72
N SER A 88 3.92 1.35 -11.60
CA SER A 88 2.49 1.12 -11.44
C SER A 88 1.68 2.41 -11.61
N ASN A 89 2.19 3.56 -11.11
CA ASN A 89 1.56 4.87 -11.30
C ASN A 89 1.50 5.26 -12.78
N ARG A 90 2.57 5.03 -13.53
CA ARG A 90 2.58 5.35 -14.97
C ARG A 90 1.52 4.54 -15.72
N THR A 91 1.45 3.24 -15.44
CA THR A 91 0.43 2.37 -16.06
C THR A 91 -0.98 2.77 -15.62
N ALA A 92 -1.20 3.04 -14.34
CA ALA A 92 -2.50 3.49 -13.83
C ALA A 92 -2.91 4.85 -14.43
N LYS A 93 -1.97 5.76 -14.63
CA LYS A 93 -2.21 7.05 -15.30
C LYS A 93 -2.65 6.85 -16.75
N THR A 94 -1.99 5.97 -17.50
CA THR A 94 -2.41 5.64 -18.88
C THR A 94 -3.83 5.09 -18.89
N LEU A 95 -4.14 4.12 -18.02
CA LEU A 95 -5.48 3.57 -17.89
C LEU A 95 -6.52 4.64 -17.50
N ALA A 96 -6.17 5.57 -16.60
CA ALA A 96 -7.06 6.65 -16.20
C ALA A 96 -7.41 7.57 -17.37
N LEU A 97 -6.42 7.92 -18.21
CA LEU A 97 -6.60 8.70 -19.43
C LEU A 97 -7.43 7.95 -20.50
N GLU A 98 -7.34 6.63 -20.55
CA GLU A 98 -8.15 5.74 -21.40
C GLU A 98 -9.57 5.48 -20.85
N GLY A 99 -9.94 6.12 -19.74
CA GLY A 99 -11.29 6.03 -19.18
C GLY A 99 -11.51 4.87 -18.19
N ALA A 100 -10.45 4.26 -17.65
CA ALA A 100 -10.61 3.22 -16.64
C ALA A 100 -11.49 3.68 -15.48
N PRO A 101 -12.39 2.82 -14.96
CA PRO A 101 -13.34 3.20 -13.92
C PRO A 101 -12.68 3.46 -12.58
N HIS A 102 -13.43 4.15 -11.69
CA HIS A 102 -13.07 4.34 -10.28
C HIS A 102 -12.75 3.00 -9.61
N GLY A 103 -11.68 2.94 -8.84
CA GLY A 103 -11.23 1.73 -8.16
C GLY A 103 -10.34 0.81 -9.01
N THR A 104 -10.10 1.10 -10.31
CA THR A 104 -9.18 0.27 -11.11
C THR A 104 -7.82 0.15 -10.43
N MET A 105 -7.39 -1.10 -10.21
CA MET A 105 -6.16 -1.45 -9.50
C MET A 105 -5.07 -1.86 -10.49
N VAL A 106 -3.87 -1.31 -10.31
CA VAL A 106 -2.62 -1.79 -10.92
C VAL A 106 -1.70 -2.29 -9.82
N LEU A 107 -1.32 -3.55 -9.86
CA LEU A 107 -0.44 -4.19 -8.90
C LEU A 107 0.78 -4.79 -9.59
N ALA A 108 1.99 -4.40 -9.17
CA ALA A 108 3.25 -4.87 -9.72
C ALA A 108 4.01 -5.75 -8.73
N GLY A 109 4.58 -6.85 -9.21
CA GLY A 109 5.50 -7.72 -8.45
C GLY A 109 6.87 -7.09 -8.25
N GLN A 110 7.27 -6.22 -9.21
CA GLN A 110 8.50 -5.44 -9.24
C GLN A 110 8.30 -4.16 -10.03
N GLN A 111 9.03 -3.09 -9.68
CA GLN A 111 9.14 -1.90 -10.53
C GLN A 111 10.59 -1.63 -10.89
N THR A 112 10.87 -1.38 -12.18
CA THR A 112 12.24 -1.07 -12.67
C THR A 112 12.58 0.42 -12.56
N ALA A 113 11.55 1.28 -12.52
CA ALA A 113 11.67 2.73 -12.34
C ALA A 113 10.55 3.27 -11.44
N GLY A 114 10.39 2.69 -10.25
CA GLY A 114 9.43 3.13 -9.25
C GLY A 114 9.65 4.61 -8.91
N ARG A 115 8.56 5.37 -8.74
CA ARG A 115 8.56 6.82 -8.59
C ARG A 115 8.14 7.24 -7.20
N GLY A 116 8.87 8.21 -6.65
CA GLY A 116 8.50 8.97 -5.47
C GLY A 116 8.26 10.44 -5.83
N ARG A 117 7.94 11.24 -4.83
CA ARG A 117 7.76 12.70 -4.98
C ARG A 117 9.07 13.37 -5.42
N LEU A 118 8.94 14.53 -6.07
CA LEU A 118 10.06 15.38 -6.50
C LEU A 118 11.09 14.64 -7.37
N GLY A 119 10.63 13.69 -8.22
CA GLY A 119 11.50 12.94 -9.11
C GLY A 119 12.36 11.87 -8.43
N ARG A 120 12.22 11.64 -7.14
CA ARG A 120 12.96 10.58 -6.44
C ARG A 120 12.53 9.20 -6.91
N ARG A 121 13.45 8.25 -6.82
CA ARG A 121 13.18 6.85 -7.08
C ARG A 121 12.60 6.18 -5.83
N PHE A 122 11.65 5.26 -6.03
CA PHE A 122 11.18 4.32 -5.03
C PHE A 122 11.67 2.93 -5.40
N GLU A 123 12.58 2.37 -4.60
CA GLU A 123 13.12 1.04 -4.84
C GLU A 123 12.06 -0.02 -4.61
N SER A 124 11.87 -0.88 -5.62
CA SER A 124 10.76 -1.83 -5.67
C SER A 124 11.24 -3.22 -6.08
N PRO A 125 12.08 -3.89 -5.25
CA PRO A 125 12.63 -5.20 -5.59
C PRO A 125 11.55 -6.28 -5.70
N ALA A 126 11.81 -7.27 -6.58
CA ALA A 126 10.86 -8.34 -6.87
C ALA A 126 10.45 -9.12 -5.62
N GLY A 127 9.13 -9.28 -5.41
CA GLY A 127 8.58 -10.10 -4.34
C GLY A 127 8.76 -9.55 -2.92
N LYS A 128 9.20 -8.29 -2.74
CA LYS A 128 9.58 -7.75 -1.45
C LYS A 128 8.59 -6.73 -0.87
N GLY A 129 7.64 -6.26 -1.66
CA GLY A 129 6.73 -5.21 -1.24
C GLY A 129 5.39 -5.24 -1.99
N VAL A 130 4.49 -4.36 -1.56
CA VAL A 130 3.24 -4.05 -2.26
C VAL A 130 3.49 -2.79 -3.09
N TYR A 131 3.36 -2.90 -4.40
CA TYR A 131 3.52 -1.79 -5.35
C TYR A 131 2.20 -1.61 -6.09
N LEU A 132 1.33 -0.85 -5.45
CA LEU A 132 -0.08 -0.66 -5.81
C LEU A 132 -0.32 0.74 -6.34
N SER A 133 -1.11 0.87 -7.40
CA SER A 133 -1.70 2.14 -7.83
C SER A 133 -3.19 1.97 -8.07
N LEU A 134 -4.00 2.90 -7.56
CA LEU A 134 -5.44 2.94 -7.74
C LEU A 134 -5.84 4.13 -8.58
N VAL A 135 -6.67 3.90 -9.59
CA VAL A 135 -7.35 4.97 -10.32
C VAL A 135 -8.59 5.39 -9.54
N LEU A 136 -8.66 6.64 -9.18
CA LEU A 136 -9.78 7.23 -8.47
C LEU A 136 -10.42 8.32 -9.32
N ARG A 137 -11.74 8.51 -9.18
CA ARG A 137 -12.51 9.58 -9.81
C ARG A 137 -13.35 10.26 -8.74
N PRO A 138 -12.70 11.02 -7.84
CA PRO A 138 -13.42 11.71 -6.78
C PRO A 138 -14.10 12.97 -7.31
N SER A 139 -15.26 13.29 -6.75
CA SER A 139 -15.94 14.57 -7.02
C SER A 139 -15.36 15.67 -6.13
N LEU A 140 -14.10 16.05 -6.39
CA LEU A 140 -13.35 17.04 -5.61
C LEU A 140 -12.71 18.07 -6.53
N PRO A 141 -12.61 19.35 -6.11
CA PRO A 141 -11.75 20.30 -6.78
C PRO A 141 -10.27 19.93 -6.62
N MET A 142 -9.43 20.33 -7.58
CA MET A 142 -7.99 20.06 -7.55
C MET A 142 -7.32 20.58 -6.28
N THR A 143 -7.84 21.66 -5.68
CA THR A 143 -7.34 22.24 -4.44
C THR A 143 -7.46 21.31 -3.22
N GLU A 144 -8.34 20.32 -3.30
CA GLU A 144 -8.59 19.33 -2.24
C GLU A 144 -7.95 17.97 -2.52
N ALA A 145 -7.18 17.82 -3.59
CA ALA A 145 -6.49 16.56 -3.93
C ALA A 145 -5.63 15.98 -2.81
N GLN A 146 -5.17 16.82 -1.85
CA GLN A 146 -4.40 16.38 -0.69
C GLN A 146 -5.21 15.43 0.22
N ALA A 147 -6.54 15.58 0.29
CA ALA A 147 -7.40 14.69 1.08
C ALA A 147 -7.23 13.23 0.67
N VAL A 148 -7.02 12.95 -0.63
CA VAL A 148 -6.75 11.59 -1.12
C VAL A 148 -5.41 11.04 -0.60
N THR A 149 -4.36 11.87 -0.51
CA THR A 149 -3.07 11.45 0.05
C THR A 149 -3.20 11.13 1.54
N VAL A 150 -3.92 11.97 2.28
CA VAL A 150 -4.24 11.76 3.71
C VAL A 150 -5.01 10.45 3.90
N SER A 151 -6.06 10.24 3.09
CA SER A 151 -6.87 9.02 3.15
C SER A 151 -6.10 7.76 2.77
N ALA A 152 -5.22 7.85 1.77
CA ALA A 152 -4.34 6.73 1.41
C ALA A 152 -3.39 6.35 2.56
N ALA A 153 -2.86 7.32 3.29
CA ALA A 153 -2.01 7.05 4.46
C ALA A 153 -2.79 6.33 5.57
N VAL A 154 -4.00 6.80 5.88
CA VAL A 154 -4.89 6.15 6.86
C VAL A 154 -5.31 4.76 6.38
N ALA A 155 -5.65 4.58 5.10
CA ALA A 155 -6.02 3.28 4.52
C ALA A 155 -4.90 2.24 4.68
N VAL A 156 -3.65 2.61 4.43
CA VAL A 156 -2.49 1.72 4.66
C VAL A 156 -2.36 1.39 6.16
N CYS A 157 -2.49 2.38 7.04
CA CYS A 157 -2.43 2.14 8.49
C CYS A 157 -3.50 1.16 8.96
N ARG A 158 -4.75 1.34 8.50
CA ARG A 158 -5.88 0.45 8.82
C ARG A 158 -5.65 -0.97 8.31
N ALA A 159 -5.22 -1.11 7.04
CA ALA A 159 -4.96 -2.40 6.43
C ALA A 159 -3.84 -3.17 7.13
N VAL A 160 -2.73 -2.51 7.43
CA VAL A 160 -1.60 -3.09 8.16
C VAL A 160 -2.01 -3.47 9.59
N LYS A 161 -2.77 -2.63 10.29
CA LYS A 161 -3.31 -2.95 11.62
C LYS A 161 -4.21 -4.19 11.57
N LYS A 162 -5.15 -4.24 10.60
CA LYS A 162 -6.12 -5.33 10.47
C LYS A 162 -5.46 -6.67 10.15
N LEU A 163 -4.53 -6.70 9.20
CA LEU A 163 -3.97 -7.96 8.68
C LEU A 163 -2.65 -8.36 9.34
N CYS A 164 -1.89 -7.40 9.85
CA CYS A 164 -0.56 -7.62 10.42
C CYS A 164 -0.50 -7.35 11.93
N GLY A 165 -1.49 -6.68 12.52
CA GLY A 165 -1.49 -6.28 13.92
C GLY A 165 -0.50 -5.16 14.27
N LEU A 166 0.11 -4.50 13.26
CA LEU A 166 1.14 -3.49 13.45
C LEU A 166 0.56 -2.08 13.40
N GLU A 167 1.08 -1.18 14.23
CA GLU A 167 0.73 0.25 14.20
C GLU A 167 1.81 1.04 13.47
N LEU A 168 1.38 1.84 12.48
CA LEU A 168 2.25 2.72 11.73
C LEU A 168 2.09 4.17 12.19
N GLY A 169 3.20 4.90 12.22
CA GLY A 169 3.22 6.35 12.37
C GLY A 169 3.23 7.03 11.00
N ILE A 170 2.63 8.21 10.93
CA ILE A 170 2.60 9.02 9.70
C ILE A 170 3.58 10.19 9.84
N LYS A 171 4.49 10.30 8.89
CA LYS A 171 5.28 11.51 8.67
C LYS A 171 4.61 12.34 7.58
N TRP A 172 4.14 13.51 7.94
CA TRP A 172 3.47 14.42 7.02
C TRP A 172 4.25 14.59 5.70
N VAL A 173 3.66 14.42 4.54
CA VAL A 173 2.22 14.22 4.30
C VAL A 173 1.92 12.75 3.89
N ASN A 174 2.93 12.01 3.40
CA ASN A 174 2.79 10.83 2.54
C ASN A 174 3.72 9.65 2.90
N ASP A 175 4.46 9.73 4.00
CA ASP A 175 5.40 8.70 4.39
C ASP A 175 4.94 7.98 5.67
N LEU A 176 5.01 6.65 5.67
CA LEU A 176 4.63 5.85 6.83
C LEU A 176 5.86 5.18 7.43
N TYR A 177 5.90 5.17 8.73
CA TYR A 177 7.03 4.72 9.52
C TYR A 177 6.64 3.57 10.45
N TYR A 178 7.55 2.63 10.60
CA TYR A 178 7.51 1.56 11.58
C TYR A 178 8.89 1.38 12.20
N ASN A 179 8.98 1.31 13.54
CA ASN A 179 10.24 1.21 14.28
C ASN A 179 11.30 2.23 13.84
N GLY A 180 10.88 3.50 13.65
CA GLY A 180 11.78 4.59 13.27
C GLY A 180 12.27 4.57 11.81
N LYS A 181 11.82 3.63 10.98
CA LYS A 181 12.18 3.50 9.57
C LYS A 181 10.99 3.76 8.68
N LYS A 182 11.23 4.37 7.51
CA LYS A 182 10.22 4.55 6.48
C LYS A 182 9.91 3.20 5.82
N VAL A 183 8.67 2.74 5.98
CA VAL A 183 8.18 1.48 5.40
C VAL A 183 7.26 1.68 4.21
N CYS A 184 6.66 2.87 4.06
CA CYS A 184 5.76 3.16 2.95
C CYS A 184 5.94 4.59 2.46
N GLY A 185 5.78 4.78 1.15
CA GLY A 185 5.67 6.07 0.50
C GLY A 185 4.43 6.10 -0.40
N ILE A 186 3.72 7.22 -0.39
CA ILE A 186 2.52 7.45 -1.19
C ILE A 186 2.82 8.54 -2.21
N LEU A 187 2.41 8.33 -3.46
CA LEU A 187 2.52 9.29 -4.55
C LEU A 187 1.18 9.45 -5.24
N THR A 188 0.54 10.59 -5.08
CA THR A 188 -0.68 10.96 -5.81
C THR A 188 -0.33 11.79 -7.04
N GLU A 189 -0.90 11.44 -8.19
CA GLU A 189 -0.83 12.17 -9.45
C GLU A 189 -2.26 12.38 -9.95
N ALA A 190 -2.59 13.58 -10.43
CA ALA A 190 -3.95 13.92 -10.81
C ALA A 190 -4.00 14.66 -12.14
N GLY A 191 -5.14 14.56 -12.82
CA GLY A 191 -5.56 15.43 -13.91
C GLY A 191 -6.86 16.13 -13.53
N ALA A 192 -6.98 17.39 -13.93
CA ALA A 192 -8.15 18.19 -13.70
C ALA A 192 -8.68 18.77 -15.02
N ASP A 193 -9.98 18.93 -15.10
CA ASP A 193 -10.62 19.71 -16.14
C ASP A 193 -10.30 21.19 -15.94
N LEU A 194 -9.77 21.83 -16.99
CA LEU A 194 -9.27 23.20 -16.91
C LEU A 194 -10.39 24.25 -16.77
N GLU A 195 -11.61 23.92 -17.21
CA GLU A 195 -12.72 24.86 -17.14
C GLU A 195 -13.41 24.83 -15.79
N SER A 196 -13.66 23.63 -15.27
CA SER A 196 -14.33 23.47 -13.98
C SER A 196 -13.40 23.45 -12.78
N GLY A 197 -12.10 23.15 -12.97
CA GLY A 197 -11.14 22.95 -11.89
C GLY A 197 -11.36 21.66 -11.09
N GLN A 198 -12.30 20.80 -11.54
CA GLN A 198 -12.60 19.51 -10.89
C GLN A 198 -11.60 18.43 -11.29
N LEU A 199 -11.34 17.50 -10.39
CA LEU A 199 -10.54 16.33 -10.70
C LEU A 199 -11.27 15.41 -11.68
N GLU A 200 -10.68 15.15 -12.83
CA GLU A 200 -11.15 14.12 -13.76
C GLU A 200 -10.71 12.73 -13.32
N TRP A 201 -9.50 12.62 -12.86
CA TRP A 201 -8.91 11.39 -12.33
C TRP A 201 -7.79 11.72 -11.35
N LEU A 202 -7.55 10.78 -10.46
CA LEU A 202 -6.40 10.77 -9.57
C LEU A 202 -5.84 9.35 -9.49
N VAL A 203 -4.52 9.21 -9.52
CA VAL A 203 -3.83 7.95 -9.27
C VAL A 203 -3.18 8.03 -7.89
N ALA A 204 -3.58 7.13 -6.99
CA ALA A 204 -2.97 6.95 -5.69
C ALA A 204 -1.97 5.78 -5.74
N GLY A 205 -0.68 6.10 -5.85
CA GLY A 205 0.40 5.12 -5.80
C GLY A 205 0.87 4.86 -4.39
N ILE A 206 0.96 3.60 -4.01
CA ILE A 206 1.32 3.13 -2.67
C ILE A 206 2.45 2.11 -2.79
N GLY A 207 3.63 2.48 -2.32
CA GLY A 207 4.78 1.60 -2.22
C GLY A 207 5.00 1.22 -0.77
N LEU A 208 4.73 -0.05 -0.39
CA LEU A 208 4.91 -0.55 0.96
C LEU A 208 5.96 -1.65 0.98
N ASN A 209 7.02 -1.45 1.75
CA ASN A 209 8.09 -2.43 1.95
C ASN A 209 7.61 -3.50 2.92
N LEU A 210 7.50 -4.75 2.47
CA LEU A 210 6.97 -5.82 3.30
C LEU A 210 8.07 -6.69 3.90
N THR A 211 8.99 -7.22 3.07
CA THR A 211 10.01 -8.19 3.50
C THR A 211 11.43 -7.85 3.07
N SER A 212 11.65 -6.66 2.49
CA SER A 212 12.99 -6.22 2.10
C SER A 212 13.94 -6.19 3.29
N ARG A 213 15.19 -6.59 3.05
CA ARG A 213 16.31 -6.44 3.99
C ARG A 213 17.11 -5.17 3.68
N PRO A 214 17.95 -4.67 4.60
CA PRO A 214 18.82 -3.53 4.30
C PRO A 214 19.68 -3.72 3.04
N GLU A 215 20.09 -4.95 2.73
CA GLU A 215 20.93 -5.28 1.56
C GLU A 215 20.17 -5.16 0.24
N ASP A 216 18.84 -5.21 0.27
CA ASP A 216 17.98 -5.06 -0.92
C ASP A 216 17.91 -3.59 -1.40
N TRP A 217 18.48 -2.63 -0.64
CA TRP A 217 18.51 -1.21 -0.99
C TRP A 217 19.91 -0.66 -1.20
N PRO A 218 20.05 0.41 -1.99
CA PRO A 218 21.25 1.22 -2.06
C PRO A 218 21.73 1.68 -0.66
N GLU A 219 23.00 1.83 -0.49
CA GLU A 219 23.62 2.10 0.83
C GLU A 219 23.06 3.36 1.49
N GLU A 220 22.82 4.40 0.71
CA GLU A 220 22.25 5.68 1.17
C GLU A 220 20.82 5.57 1.70
N LEU A 221 20.05 4.54 1.31
CA LEU A 221 18.71 4.32 1.80
C LEU A 221 18.61 3.46 3.05
N ARG A 222 19.64 2.64 3.34
CA ARG A 222 19.66 1.72 4.50
C ARG A 222 19.44 2.40 5.85
N PRO A 223 19.95 3.63 6.10
CA PRO A 223 19.65 4.34 7.35
C PRO A 223 18.18 4.76 7.48
N ILE A 224 17.47 4.95 6.38
CA ILE A 224 16.13 5.57 6.32
C ILE A 224 15.04 4.53 6.08
N ALA A 225 15.24 3.64 5.10
CA ALA A 225 14.26 2.66 4.68
C ALA A 225 14.18 1.49 5.67
N GLY A 226 12.97 0.95 5.79
CA GLY A 226 12.66 -0.27 6.52
C GLY A 226 11.57 -1.07 5.83
N SER A 227 11.25 -2.23 6.39
CA SER A 227 10.11 -3.06 5.99
C SER A 227 9.39 -3.60 7.21
N LEU A 228 8.15 -4.08 7.03
CA LEU A 228 7.35 -4.58 8.15
C LEU A 228 7.94 -5.88 8.74
N TYR A 229 8.48 -6.76 7.89
CA TYR A 229 9.04 -8.08 8.25
C TYR A 229 10.39 -8.29 7.56
N PRO A 230 11.48 -7.64 8.01
CA PRO A 230 12.77 -7.69 7.32
C PRO A 230 13.29 -9.13 7.16
N GLY A 231 13.31 -9.61 5.92
CA GLY A 231 13.84 -10.95 5.57
C GLY A 231 13.06 -12.14 6.06
N GLY A 232 11.95 -11.93 6.77
CA GLY A 232 11.07 -12.99 7.24
C GLY A 232 9.87 -13.22 6.34
N PRO A 233 9.11 -14.30 6.56
CA PRO A 233 7.79 -14.43 5.96
C PRO A 233 6.84 -13.39 6.56
N ALA A 234 6.04 -12.74 5.73
CA ALA A 234 4.92 -11.95 6.20
C ALA A 234 3.73 -12.85 6.53
N PRO A 235 2.87 -12.49 7.51
CA PRO A 235 1.67 -13.26 7.85
C PRO A 235 0.58 -13.16 6.78
N VAL A 236 0.76 -12.29 5.79
CA VAL A 236 -0.20 -11.96 4.74
C VAL A 236 0.51 -11.90 3.39
N SER A 237 -0.17 -12.32 2.31
CA SER A 237 0.34 -12.15 0.96
C SER A 237 0.28 -10.68 0.51
N ARG A 238 1.19 -10.31 -0.41
CA ARG A 238 1.22 -8.97 -1.01
C ARG A 238 -0.09 -8.60 -1.68
N ALA A 239 -0.71 -9.54 -2.40
CA ALA A 239 -1.98 -9.30 -3.08
C ALA A 239 -3.14 -9.11 -2.08
N ALA A 240 -3.22 -9.90 -1.01
CA ALA A 240 -4.24 -9.73 0.03
C ALA A 240 -4.10 -8.38 0.75
N LEU A 241 -2.86 -7.98 1.05
CA LEU A 241 -2.60 -6.67 1.68
C LEU A 241 -2.94 -5.52 0.73
N ALA A 242 -2.61 -5.64 -0.57
CA ALA A 242 -3.00 -4.66 -1.59
C ALA A 242 -4.52 -4.52 -1.69
N GLY A 243 -5.25 -5.64 -1.69
CA GLY A 243 -6.72 -5.66 -1.71
C GLY A 243 -7.32 -4.97 -0.48
N GLU A 244 -6.79 -5.23 0.71
CA GLU A 244 -7.29 -4.57 1.91
C GLU A 244 -6.98 -3.07 1.90
N ILE A 245 -5.78 -2.65 1.49
CA ILE A 245 -5.45 -1.23 1.34
C ILE A 245 -6.42 -0.54 0.37
N ALA A 246 -6.70 -1.17 -0.76
CA ALA A 246 -7.62 -0.64 -1.76
C ALA A 246 -9.04 -0.50 -1.21
N ARG A 247 -9.57 -1.52 -0.54
CA ARG A 247 -10.90 -1.47 0.10
C ARG A 247 -10.99 -0.37 1.14
N GLN A 248 -9.97 -0.22 2.00
CA GLN A 248 -9.93 0.86 3.00
C GLN A 248 -9.90 2.24 2.34
N LEU A 249 -9.13 2.43 1.27
CA LEU A 249 -9.08 3.71 0.57
C LEU A 249 -10.40 4.01 -0.14
N LEU A 250 -10.98 3.05 -0.84
CA LEU A 250 -12.27 3.22 -1.53
C LEU A 250 -13.42 3.52 -0.55
N ALA A 251 -13.39 2.92 0.64
CA ALA A 251 -14.37 3.21 1.69
C ALA A 251 -14.25 4.64 2.25
N LEU A 252 -13.08 5.27 2.15
CA LEU A 252 -12.86 6.66 2.56
C LEU A 252 -13.17 7.67 1.46
N CYS A 253 -13.13 7.25 0.17
CA CYS A 253 -13.28 8.15 -0.98
C CYS A 253 -14.59 8.95 -1.06
N PRO A 254 -15.76 8.49 -0.58
CA PRO A 254 -16.98 9.29 -0.65
C PRO A 254 -16.89 10.62 0.12
N ASP A 255 -16.33 10.58 1.33
CA ASP A 255 -16.36 11.72 2.27
C ASP A 255 -14.96 12.20 2.68
N PHE A 256 -13.92 11.37 2.49
CA PHE A 256 -12.54 11.60 2.94
C PHE A 256 -12.43 11.92 4.44
N ASP A 257 -13.39 11.44 5.24
CA ASP A 257 -13.49 11.69 6.68
C ASP A 257 -12.56 10.76 7.48
N CYS A 258 -11.29 11.14 7.54
CA CYS A 258 -10.29 10.39 8.31
C CYS A 258 -9.21 11.30 8.91
N LEU A 259 -9.44 12.61 8.92
CA LEU A 259 -8.41 13.58 9.29
C LEU A 259 -8.02 13.47 10.77
N ASP A 260 -8.95 13.17 11.66
CA ASP A 260 -8.65 12.99 13.08
C ASP A 260 -7.79 11.75 13.33
N GLU A 261 -8.04 10.65 12.61
CA GLU A 261 -7.16 9.48 12.65
C GLU A 261 -5.78 9.77 12.08
N TYR A 262 -5.71 10.54 10.99
CA TYR A 262 -4.44 10.98 10.43
C TYR A 262 -3.65 11.84 11.43
N ARG A 263 -4.30 12.81 12.09
CA ARG A 263 -3.71 13.65 13.14
C ARG A 263 -3.17 12.81 14.29
N ALA A 264 -3.96 11.87 14.78
CA ALA A 264 -3.58 10.99 15.89
C ALA A 264 -2.35 10.11 15.57
N ARG A 265 -2.13 9.75 14.29
CA ARG A 265 -0.99 8.97 13.83
C ARG A 265 0.20 9.81 13.39
N CYS A 266 -0.02 11.10 13.13
CA CYS A 266 1.03 12.00 12.63
C CYS A 266 1.96 12.43 13.76
N PHE A 267 3.21 11.97 13.70
CA PHE A 267 4.19 12.25 14.75
C PHE A 267 5.04 13.52 14.49
N VAL A 268 4.75 14.29 13.45
CA VAL A 268 5.51 15.50 13.10
C VAL A 268 5.18 16.70 13.99
N PRO A 269 3.91 16.97 14.35
CA PRO A 269 3.58 18.08 15.25
C PRO A 269 4.31 17.96 16.61
N GLY A 270 4.70 19.11 17.15
CA GLY A 270 5.48 19.21 18.38
C GLY A 270 6.99 19.26 18.17
N HIS A 271 7.50 18.86 17.01
CA HIS A 271 8.93 18.79 16.71
C HIS A 271 9.44 20.02 15.95
N TRP A 272 10.72 20.32 16.13
CA TRP A 272 11.44 21.19 15.21
C TRP A 272 11.74 20.45 13.92
N VAL A 273 11.48 21.10 12.80
CA VAL A 273 11.65 20.52 11.47
C VAL A 273 12.51 21.44 10.59
N THR A 274 13.20 20.86 9.64
CA THR A 274 13.67 21.56 8.45
C THR A 274 12.58 21.45 7.40
N VAL A 275 12.04 22.57 6.95
CA VAL A 275 11.09 22.66 5.85
C VAL A 275 11.87 22.90 4.56
N CYS A 276 11.59 22.12 3.51
CA CYS A 276 12.14 22.30 2.16
C CYS A 276 10.98 22.46 1.18
N THR A 277 10.86 23.63 0.55
CA THR A 277 9.79 23.96 -0.41
C THR A 277 10.26 24.00 -1.87
N GLY A 278 11.44 23.47 -2.16
CA GLY A 278 12.08 23.51 -3.48
C GLY A 278 12.95 24.74 -3.69
N THR A 279 12.51 25.91 -3.28
CA THR A 279 13.27 27.18 -3.39
C THR A 279 13.91 27.61 -2.07
N GLU A 280 13.33 27.23 -0.95
CA GLU A 280 13.79 27.59 0.39
C GLU A 280 13.97 26.37 1.27
N SER A 281 14.94 26.48 2.18
CA SER A 281 15.12 25.54 3.30
C SER A 281 15.30 26.34 4.59
N TYR A 282 14.42 26.10 5.58
CA TYR A 282 14.43 26.83 6.84
C TYR A 282 14.01 25.97 8.02
N ALA A 283 14.34 26.42 9.23
CA ALA A 283 13.89 25.80 10.47
C ALA A 283 12.53 26.34 10.89
N ALA A 284 11.65 25.45 11.36
CA ALA A 284 10.38 25.84 11.95
C ALA A 284 9.93 24.80 12.98
N LYS A 285 9.04 25.17 13.88
CA LYS A 285 8.36 24.25 14.77
C LYS A 285 7.08 23.80 14.10
N ALA A 286 6.91 22.48 13.89
CA ALA A 286 5.64 21.91 13.47
C ALA A 286 4.63 22.02 14.62
N VAL A 287 3.47 22.64 14.38
CA VAL A 287 2.50 22.95 15.43
C VAL A 287 1.31 22.01 15.38
N ALA A 288 0.69 21.87 14.21
CA ALA A 288 -0.55 21.12 14.05
C ALA A 288 -0.75 20.67 12.59
N ILE A 289 -1.73 19.82 12.37
CA ILE A 289 -2.34 19.56 11.06
C ILE A 289 -3.70 20.27 11.07
N ASP A 290 -3.96 21.14 10.09
CA ASP A 290 -5.23 21.86 9.97
C ASP A 290 -6.33 21.00 9.32
N ASP A 291 -7.54 21.58 9.15
CA ASP A 291 -8.71 20.88 8.60
C ASP A 291 -8.60 20.56 7.09
N ALA A 292 -7.64 21.16 6.40
CA ALA A 292 -7.29 20.80 5.02
C ALA A 292 -6.14 19.79 4.93
N GLY A 293 -5.66 19.21 6.05
CA GLY A 293 -4.54 18.29 6.10
C GLY A 293 -3.16 18.95 5.92
N ARG A 294 -3.08 20.27 5.98
CA ARG A 294 -1.84 21.03 5.82
C ARG A 294 -1.05 21.05 7.12
N LEU A 295 0.27 21.04 7.03
CA LEU A 295 1.13 21.18 8.21
C LEU A 295 1.28 22.66 8.58
N ILE A 296 0.82 23.02 9.76
CA ILE A 296 1.06 24.34 10.32
C ILE A 296 2.44 24.36 10.96
N VAL A 297 3.27 25.27 10.50
CA VAL A 297 4.62 25.47 11.06
C VAL A 297 4.75 26.91 11.57
N GLN A 298 5.55 27.08 12.63
CA GLN A 298 5.89 28.36 13.22
C GLN A 298 7.39 28.64 13.04
N ARG A 299 7.73 29.69 12.32
CA ARG A 299 9.11 30.16 12.15
C ARG A 299 9.62 30.85 13.42
N GLU A 300 10.94 30.99 13.54
CA GLU A 300 11.53 31.88 14.52
C GLU A 300 10.94 33.29 14.33
N GLY A 301 10.57 33.95 15.45
CA GLY A 301 9.83 35.21 15.40
C GLY A 301 8.30 35.09 15.46
N GLY A 302 7.75 33.85 15.56
CA GLY A 302 6.34 33.62 15.86
C GLY A 302 5.41 33.56 14.64
N ARG A 303 5.89 33.88 13.42
CA ARG A 303 5.08 33.79 12.20
C ARG A 303 4.69 32.34 11.91
N THR A 304 3.40 32.10 11.72
CA THR A 304 2.85 30.81 11.32
C THR A 304 2.53 30.78 9.84
N GLU A 305 2.67 29.60 9.23
CA GLU A 305 2.28 29.33 7.84
C GLU A 305 1.73 27.91 7.70
N ALA A 306 0.84 27.71 6.72
CA ALA A 306 0.26 26.43 6.39
C ALA A 306 0.93 25.85 5.13
N LEU A 307 1.59 24.73 5.26
CA LEU A 307 2.27 24.04 4.16
C LEU A 307 1.29 23.11 3.44
N CYS A 308 1.00 23.38 2.17
CA CYS A 308 0.22 22.49 1.30
C CYS A 308 1.10 21.43 0.65
N HIS A 309 2.40 21.72 0.47
CA HIS A 309 3.39 20.89 -0.18
C HIS A 309 4.78 21.13 0.41
N GLY A 310 5.75 20.31 0.02
CA GLY A 310 7.11 20.40 0.52
C GLY A 310 7.51 19.11 1.24
N GLU A 311 8.71 19.15 1.80
CA GLU A 311 9.25 18.08 2.63
C GLU A 311 9.62 18.63 3.99
N VAL A 312 9.42 17.80 5.01
CA VAL A 312 9.87 18.12 6.35
C VAL A 312 10.84 17.05 6.86
N SER A 313 11.91 17.49 7.51
CA SER A 313 12.84 16.61 8.20
C SER A 313 12.87 16.99 9.67
N ILE A 314 12.57 16.03 10.55
CA ILE A 314 12.60 16.25 12.00
C ILE A 314 14.06 16.49 12.41
N ARG A 315 14.30 17.54 13.16
CA ARG A 315 15.61 17.87 13.73
C ARG A 315 15.76 17.26 15.11
N PRO A 316 16.97 16.89 15.52
CA PRO A 316 17.25 16.65 16.93
C PRO A 316 16.84 17.89 17.74
N SER A 317 16.26 17.67 18.93
CA SER A 317 15.88 18.80 19.80
C SER A 317 17.10 19.70 20.09
N PRO A 318 16.98 21.04 20.01
CA PRO A 318 18.07 21.95 20.37
C PRO A 318 18.53 21.80 21.83
N LEU A 319 17.73 21.15 22.67
CA LEU A 319 18.04 20.88 24.11
C LEU A 319 18.91 19.65 24.33
N ALA A 320 19.28 18.90 23.28
CA ALA A 320 20.16 17.71 23.39
C ALA A 320 21.66 18.01 23.20
N VAL A 321 22.04 19.30 23.04
CA VAL A 321 23.46 19.72 23.04
C VAL A 321 23.73 20.40 24.35
N LYS A 322 24.03 19.60 25.37
CA LYS A 322 24.76 20.00 26.57
C LYS A 322 25.99 19.10 26.73
#